data_a1d0368b820c67284b81ce9a1fceaa8b
#
_entry.id   a1d0368b820c67284b81ce9a1fceaa8b
#
_cell.length_a   1.000
_cell.length_b   1.000
_cell.length_c   1.000
_cell.angle_alpha   90.00
_cell.angle_beta   90.00
_cell.angle_gamma   90.00
#
_symmetry.space_group_name_H-M   'P 1'
#
loop_
_entity.id
_entity.type
_entity.pdbx_description
1 polymer ?
#
loop_
_entity_poly.entity_id
_entity_poly.type
_entity_poly.pdbx_seq_one_letter_code
_entity_poly.pdbx_strand_id
1 'polypeptide(L)'
;MELSQYLRILRKRWWIILVAVLATTVSAVAFSRLQTPVYQSTAEVLIQPARPDFGLTQSAKTLLRSYMSVADSNKWAQEVLTRLQLDMRPEELRANARFAAEDDRMIIRIEIEDTDGEEANRIARTWAQLLVEWRDRENQKQRKEDRVFAELRDEPIYSQTWPPRLPIMAAAGAILGLIIAFVIVFFLEWAESGVVRTPDDVEQWLGLTVLGTVPPTE
;
A
#
# COMPACT_ATOMS: atom_id res chain seq x y z
N MET A 1 -16.52 28.96 -25.44
CA MET A 1 -15.20 28.38 -25.74
C MET A 1 -15.44 27.01 -26.36
N GLU A 2 -15.00 26.80 -27.59
CA GLU A 2 -15.26 25.55 -28.32
C GLU A 2 -14.19 24.51 -27.98
N LEU A 3 -14.58 23.24 -27.87
CA LEU A 3 -13.68 22.08 -27.62
C LEU A 3 -12.49 22.05 -28.61
N SER A 4 -12.66 22.57 -29.82
CA SER A 4 -11.64 22.71 -30.85
C SER A 4 -10.46 23.60 -30.43
N GLN A 5 -10.69 24.61 -29.59
CA GLN A 5 -9.64 25.50 -29.10
C GLN A 5 -8.73 24.78 -28.11
N TYR A 6 -9.27 23.99 -27.19
CA TYR A 6 -8.47 23.20 -26.24
C TYR A 6 -7.58 22.16 -26.92
N LEU A 7 -8.11 21.50 -27.97
CA LEU A 7 -7.32 20.56 -28.78
C LEU A 7 -6.15 21.25 -29.51
N ARG A 8 -6.34 22.46 -29.98
CA ARG A 8 -5.30 23.23 -30.65
C ARG A 8 -4.19 23.64 -29.68
N ILE A 9 -4.54 24.04 -28.45
CA ILE A 9 -3.60 24.38 -27.38
C ILE A 9 -2.77 23.16 -27.00
N LEU A 10 -3.42 22.03 -26.75
CA LEU A 10 -2.73 20.79 -26.42
C LEU A 10 -1.76 20.36 -27.54
N ARG A 11 -2.18 20.45 -28.80
CA ARG A 11 -1.34 20.10 -29.94
C ARG A 11 -0.15 21.04 -30.13
N LYS A 12 -0.30 22.34 -29.81
CA LYS A 12 0.78 23.34 -29.86
C LYS A 12 1.83 23.06 -28.76
N ARG A 13 1.43 22.57 -27.59
CA ARG A 13 2.28 22.47 -26.39
C ARG A 13 2.46 21.03 -25.92
N TRP A 14 2.23 20.01 -26.76
CA TRP A 14 2.31 18.59 -26.42
C TRP A 14 3.67 18.18 -25.83
N TRP A 15 4.74 18.86 -26.27
CA TRP A 15 6.08 18.60 -25.76
C TRP A 15 6.24 18.94 -24.27
N ILE A 16 5.53 19.98 -23.77
CA ILE A 16 5.51 20.33 -22.35
C ILE A 16 4.86 19.20 -21.54
N ILE A 17 3.76 18.65 -22.06
CA ILE A 17 3.07 17.51 -21.45
C ILE A 17 4.01 16.32 -21.40
N LEU A 18 4.68 16.00 -22.50
CA LEU A 18 5.61 14.89 -22.58
C LEU A 18 6.77 15.04 -21.59
N VAL A 19 7.40 16.21 -21.54
CA VAL A 19 8.52 16.49 -20.63
C VAL A 19 8.06 16.41 -19.17
N ALA A 20 6.92 17.01 -18.83
CA ALA A 20 6.40 16.96 -17.46
C ALA A 20 6.08 15.53 -17.02
N VAL A 21 5.41 14.75 -17.88
CA VAL A 21 5.09 13.34 -17.59
C VAL A 21 6.36 12.50 -17.45
N LEU A 22 7.33 12.66 -18.33
CA LEU A 22 8.61 11.93 -18.23
C LEU A 22 9.37 12.31 -16.96
N ALA A 23 9.48 13.61 -16.66
CA ALA A 23 10.20 14.07 -15.47
C ALA A 23 9.57 13.54 -14.18
N THR A 24 8.25 13.62 -14.05
CA THR A 24 7.54 13.11 -12.85
C THR A 24 7.58 11.59 -12.75
N THR A 25 7.47 10.87 -13.88
CA THR A 25 7.56 9.40 -13.88
C THR A 25 8.96 8.94 -13.48
N VAL A 26 10.00 9.53 -14.05
CA VAL A 26 11.39 9.23 -13.71
C VAL A 26 11.67 9.56 -12.24
N SER A 27 11.20 10.73 -11.76
CA SER A 27 11.34 11.11 -10.35
C SER A 27 10.61 10.15 -9.41
N ALA A 28 9.39 9.72 -9.74
CA ALA A 28 8.63 8.76 -8.94
C ALA A 28 9.32 7.39 -8.88
N VAL A 29 9.85 6.90 -10.00
CA VAL A 29 10.60 5.64 -10.04
C VAL A 29 11.92 5.75 -9.29
N ALA A 30 12.66 6.84 -9.45
CA ALA A 30 13.91 7.07 -8.72
C ALA A 30 13.66 7.14 -7.20
N PHE A 31 12.63 7.88 -6.78
CA PHE A 31 12.23 7.96 -5.38
C PHE A 31 11.85 6.57 -4.81
N SER A 32 11.08 5.78 -5.55
CA SER A 32 10.72 4.41 -5.16
C SER A 32 11.95 3.50 -4.97
N ARG A 33 13.00 3.69 -5.77
CA ARG A 33 14.24 2.91 -5.66
C ARG A 33 15.11 3.30 -4.44
N LEU A 34 14.93 4.51 -3.92
CA LEU A 34 15.67 5.00 -2.75
C LEU A 34 15.01 4.60 -1.43
N GLN A 35 13.77 4.11 -1.46
CA GLN A 35 13.07 3.67 -0.26
C GLN A 35 13.52 2.28 0.17
N THR A 36 13.65 2.06 1.48
CA THR A 36 13.89 0.74 2.06
C THR A 36 12.69 -0.17 1.81
N PRO A 37 12.90 -1.36 1.24
CA PRO A 37 11.81 -2.30 1.07
C PRO A 37 11.27 -2.78 2.43
N VAL A 38 9.96 -2.98 2.50
CA VAL A 38 9.29 -3.62 3.63
C VAL A 38 8.62 -4.88 3.12
N TYR A 39 8.90 -5.97 3.78
CA TYR A 39 8.32 -7.29 3.49
C TYR A 39 7.30 -7.64 4.55
N GLN A 40 6.23 -8.26 4.15
CA GLN A 40 5.21 -8.79 5.04
C GLN A 40 5.16 -10.31 4.90
N SER A 41 5.30 -11.00 6.02
CA SER A 41 5.10 -12.44 6.12
C SER A 41 3.79 -12.73 6.85
N THR A 42 3.06 -13.73 6.38
CA THR A 42 1.77 -14.13 6.95
C THR A 42 1.82 -15.60 7.37
N ALA A 43 1.55 -15.86 8.65
CA ALA A 43 1.32 -17.19 9.19
C ALA A 43 -0.15 -17.37 9.52
N GLU A 44 -0.73 -18.52 9.15
CA GLU A 44 -2.13 -18.86 9.45
C GLU A 44 -2.16 -20.06 10.41
N VAL A 45 -2.77 -19.86 11.57
CA VAL A 45 -2.98 -20.92 12.56
C VAL A 45 -4.44 -21.35 12.53
N LEU A 46 -4.68 -22.58 12.11
CA LEU A 46 -6.00 -23.19 12.07
C LEU A 46 -6.38 -23.68 13.46
N ILE A 47 -7.58 -23.35 13.91
CA ILE A 47 -8.13 -23.75 15.19
C ILE A 47 -9.24 -24.78 14.96
N GLN A 48 -9.06 -26.00 15.47
CA GLN A 48 -10.00 -27.10 15.24
C GLN A 48 -10.48 -27.71 16.57
N PRO A 49 -11.80 -27.85 16.78
CA PRO A 49 -12.33 -28.61 17.91
C PRO A 49 -12.07 -30.12 17.75
N ALA A 50 -11.89 -30.83 18.86
CA ALA A 50 -11.59 -32.27 18.88
C ALA A 50 -12.69 -33.12 18.23
N ARG A 51 -13.92 -32.63 18.19
CA ARG A 51 -15.07 -33.29 17.56
C ARG A 51 -15.95 -32.30 16.80
N PRO A 52 -16.63 -32.72 15.73
CA PRO A 52 -17.59 -31.87 14.99
C PRO A 52 -18.89 -31.74 15.83
N ASP A 53 -18.88 -30.80 16.78
CA ASP A 53 -20.01 -30.47 17.63
C ASP A 53 -20.32 -28.97 17.46
N PHE A 54 -21.60 -28.66 17.28
CA PHE A 54 -22.01 -27.26 17.04
C PHE A 54 -21.67 -26.35 18.23
N GLY A 55 -21.93 -26.82 19.46
CA GLY A 55 -21.65 -26.03 20.66
C GLY A 55 -20.15 -25.80 20.86
N LEU A 56 -19.31 -26.81 20.60
CA LEU A 56 -17.87 -26.73 20.73
C LEU A 56 -17.28 -25.82 19.62
N THR A 57 -17.80 -25.93 18.40
CA THR A 57 -17.41 -25.06 17.28
C THR A 57 -17.77 -23.60 17.56
N GLN A 58 -18.97 -23.35 18.07
CA GLN A 58 -19.38 -21.99 18.42
C GLN A 58 -18.56 -21.43 19.58
N SER A 59 -18.24 -22.25 20.57
CA SER A 59 -17.36 -21.88 21.68
C SER A 59 -15.95 -21.56 21.17
N ALA A 60 -15.40 -22.38 20.27
CA ALA A 60 -14.09 -22.16 19.67
C ALA A 60 -14.05 -20.83 18.89
N LYS A 61 -15.07 -20.51 18.09
CA LYS A 61 -15.20 -19.22 17.40
C LYS A 61 -15.19 -18.03 18.36
N THR A 62 -15.91 -18.13 19.46
CA THR A 62 -15.95 -17.07 20.47
C THR A 62 -14.58 -16.88 21.15
N LEU A 63 -13.83 -17.97 21.30
CA LEU A 63 -12.50 -17.96 21.92
C LEU A 63 -11.38 -17.49 20.97
N LEU A 64 -11.58 -17.50 19.65
CA LEU A 64 -10.55 -17.06 18.69
C LEU A 64 -10.00 -15.66 19.02
N ARG A 65 -10.89 -14.72 19.33
CA ARG A 65 -10.49 -13.36 19.71
C ARG A 65 -9.70 -13.32 21.03
N SER A 66 -10.06 -14.18 21.97
CA SER A 66 -9.32 -14.32 23.21
C SER A 66 -7.94 -14.90 22.97
N TYR A 67 -7.81 -15.92 22.12
CA TYR A 67 -6.52 -16.51 21.76
C TYR A 67 -5.64 -15.51 21.01
N MET A 68 -6.22 -14.74 20.07
CA MET A 68 -5.53 -13.64 19.40
C MET A 68 -5.03 -12.61 20.42
N SER A 69 -5.85 -12.19 21.39
CA SER A 69 -5.46 -11.22 22.41
C SER A 69 -4.33 -11.74 23.32
N VAL A 70 -4.24 -13.03 23.56
CA VAL A 70 -3.12 -13.63 24.29
C VAL A 70 -1.85 -13.59 23.46
N ALA A 71 -1.95 -13.90 22.17
CA ALA A 71 -0.82 -13.86 21.23
C ALA A 71 -0.34 -12.41 21.00
N ASP A 72 -1.25 -11.44 20.91
CA ASP A 72 -0.94 -10.02 20.78
C ASP A 72 -0.54 -9.40 22.13
N SER A 73 0.61 -9.80 22.64
CA SER A 73 1.13 -9.27 23.90
C SER A 73 2.64 -9.07 23.89
N ASN A 74 3.13 -8.08 24.64
CA ASN A 74 4.57 -7.85 24.81
C ASN A 74 5.31 -9.06 25.39
N LYS A 75 4.63 -9.85 26.21
CA LYS A 75 5.20 -11.10 26.77
C LYS A 75 5.54 -12.09 25.66
N TRP A 76 4.66 -12.25 24.67
CA TRP A 76 4.90 -13.15 23.54
C TRP A 76 5.92 -12.59 22.58
N ALA A 77 5.89 -11.27 22.34
CA ALA A 77 6.94 -10.60 21.56
C ALA A 77 8.32 -10.85 22.19
N GLN A 78 8.46 -10.70 23.51
CA GLN A 78 9.71 -10.99 24.23
C GLN A 78 10.14 -12.46 24.09
N GLU A 79 9.21 -13.40 24.12
CA GLU A 79 9.50 -14.83 23.94
C GLU A 79 10.01 -15.12 22.53
N VAL A 80 9.39 -14.51 21.50
CA VAL A 80 9.85 -14.60 20.09
C VAL A 80 11.27 -14.06 19.95
N LEU A 81 11.53 -12.85 20.48
CA LEU A 81 12.86 -12.25 20.45
C LEU A 81 13.91 -13.12 21.11
N THR A 82 13.58 -13.71 22.27
CA THR A 82 14.47 -14.62 23.00
C THR A 82 14.79 -15.88 22.20
N ARG A 83 13.79 -16.48 21.54
CA ARG A 83 13.99 -17.70 20.72
C ARG A 83 14.82 -17.44 19.48
N LEU A 84 14.62 -16.30 18.86
CA LEU A 84 15.33 -15.92 17.63
C LEU A 84 16.64 -15.16 17.90
N GLN A 85 16.93 -14.83 19.17
CA GLN A 85 18.10 -14.04 19.60
C GLN A 85 18.18 -12.68 18.88
N LEU A 86 17.03 -12.01 18.71
CA LEU A 86 16.94 -10.71 18.07
C LEU A 86 17.16 -9.59 19.10
N ASP A 87 17.99 -8.62 18.74
CA ASP A 87 18.25 -7.42 19.55
C ASP A 87 17.29 -6.28 19.18
N MET A 88 16.03 -6.46 19.60
CA MET A 88 14.93 -5.52 19.36
C MET A 88 14.08 -5.42 20.63
N ARG A 89 13.36 -4.29 20.80
CA ARG A 89 12.43 -4.15 21.91
C ARG A 89 11.11 -4.88 21.62
N PRO A 90 10.48 -5.52 22.63
CA PRO A 90 9.22 -6.23 22.43
C PRO A 90 8.09 -5.34 21.90
N GLU A 91 8.06 -4.07 22.31
CA GLU A 91 7.07 -3.10 21.85
C GLU A 91 7.23 -2.78 20.35
N GLU A 92 8.47 -2.75 19.87
CA GLU A 92 8.80 -2.49 18.47
C GLU A 92 8.39 -3.67 17.59
N LEU A 93 8.76 -4.88 18.00
CA LEU A 93 8.31 -6.09 17.31
C LEU A 93 6.78 -6.18 17.27
N ARG A 94 6.12 -5.90 18.40
CA ARG A 94 4.66 -5.91 18.45
C ARG A 94 4.01 -4.85 17.57
N ALA A 95 4.62 -3.67 17.43
CA ALA A 95 4.11 -2.61 16.55
C ALA A 95 4.13 -3.02 15.06
N ASN A 96 5.08 -3.89 14.68
CA ASN A 96 5.24 -4.44 13.34
C ASN A 96 4.43 -5.75 13.14
N ALA A 97 3.73 -6.21 14.17
CA ALA A 97 2.89 -7.41 14.14
C ALA A 97 1.40 -7.03 14.08
N ARG A 98 0.66 -7.70 13.22
CA ARG A 98 -0.80 -7.57 13.12
C ARG A 98 -1.44 -8.93 13.31
N PHE A 99 -2.52 -8.95 14.08
CA PHE A 99 -3.27 -10.17 14.37
C PHE A 99 -4.70 -10.00 13.89
N ALA A 100 -5.24 -11.02 13.25
CA ALA A 100 -6.64 -11.07 12.84
C ALA A 100 -7.24 -12.43 13.13
N ALA A 101 -8.45 -12.46 13.68
CA ALA A 101 -9.23 -13.67 13.86
C ALA A 101 -10.28 -13.76 12.75
N GLU A 102 -10.24 -14.83 11.95
CA GLU A 102 -11.22 -15.13 10.90
C GLU A 102 -12.17 -16.21 11.40
N ASP A 103 -13.28 -15.79 11.99
CA ASP A 103 -14.26 -16.67 12.65
C ASP A 103 -14.87 -17.70 11.67
N ASP A 104 -15.07 -17.31 10.40
CA ASP A 104 -15.68 -18.19 9.39
C ASP A 104 -14.75 -19.32 8.96
N ARG A 105 -13.47 -19.08 8.95
CA ARG A 105 -12.43 -20.05 8.57
C ARG A 105 -11.77 -20.72 9.79
N MET A 106 -12.08 -20.25 10.99
CA MET A 106 -11.46 -20.67 12.25
C MET A 106 -9.94 -20.53 12.22
N ILE A 107 -9.45 -19.40 11.71
CA ILE A 107 -8.02 -19.12 11.54
C ILE A 107 -7.65 -17.90 12.37
N ILE A 108 -6.47 -17.96 12.99
CA ILE A 108 -5.77 -16.80 13.52
C ILE A 108 -4.64 -16.48 12.53
N ARG A 109 -4.71 -15.29 11.92
CA ARG A 109 -3.69 -14.78 11.02
C ARG A 109 -2.73 -13.90 11.81
N ILE A 110 -1.44 -14.13 11.58
CA ILE A 110 -0.33 -13.39 12.17
C ILE A 110 0.46 -12.80 11.01
N GLU A 111 0.48 -11.48 10.88
CA GLU A 111 1.20 -10.76 9.84
C GLU A 111 2.35 -10.00 10.49
N ILE A 112 3.55 -10.17 9.97
CA ILE A 112 4.78 -9.54 10.46
C ILE A 112 5.38 -8.72 9.34
N GLU A 113 5.64 -7.43 9.61
CA GLU A 113 6.34 -6.53 8.70
C GLU A 113 7.78 -6.35 9.16
N ASP A 114 8.74 -6.53 8.22
CA ASP A 114 10.17 -6.33 8.47
C ASP A 114 10.88 -5.87 7.19
N THR A 115 12.07 -5.31 7.34
CA THR A 115 12.95 -4.94 6.22
C THR A 115 13.66 -6.14 5.59
N ASP A 116 13.75 -7.26 6.32
CA ASP A 116 14.24 -8.56 5.84
C ASP A 116 13.09 -9.57 5.77
N GLY A 117 12.79 -10.05 4.56
CA GLY A 117 11.71 -11.01 4.32
C GLY A 117 11.93 -12.36 5.01
N GLU A 118 13.17 -12.84 5.07
CA GLU A 118 13.48 -14.10 5.77
C GLU A 118 13.32 -13.95 7.29
N GLU A 119 13.67 -12.78 7.83
CA GLU A 119 13.46 -12.48 9.23
C GLU A 119 11.98 -12.38 9.56
N ALA A 120 11.18 -11.69 8.72
CA ALA A 120 9.73 -11.66 8.83
C ALA A 120 9.12 -13.08 8.86
N ASN A 121 9.59 -13.99 7.99
CA ASN A 121 9.16 -15.41 7.98
C ASN A 121 9.52 -16.13 9.27
N ARG A 122 10.74 -15.96 9.76
CA ARG A 122 11.19 -16.61 11.01
C ARG A 122 10.37 -16.14 12.21
N ILE A 123 10.10 -14.84 12.27
CA ILE A 123 9.29 -14.23 13.33
C ILE A 123 7.85 -14.75 13.26
N ALA A 124 7.20 -14.70 12.09
CA ALA A 124 5.83 -15.15 11.90
C ALA A 124 5.67 -16.63 12.24
N ARG A 125 6.61 -17.48 11.79
CA ARG A 125 6.64 -18.92 12.11
C ARG A 125 6.78 -19.16 13.61
N THR A 126 7.75 -18.49 14.26
CA THR A 126 8.00 -18.69 15.69
C THR A 126 6.80 -18.24 16.50
N TRP A 127 6.14 -17.15 16.12
CA TRP A 127 4.95 -16.68 16.81
C TRP A 127 3.78 -17.66 16.67
N ALA A 128 3.56 -18.18 15.46
CA ALA A 128 2.55 -19.21 15.21
C ALA A 128 2.82 -20.49 16.00
N GLN A 129 4.08 -20.95 16.06
CA GLN A 129 4.50 -22.10 16.86
C GLN A 129 4.25 -21.88 18.35
N LEU A 130 4.52 -20.69 18.87
CA LEU A 130 4.20 -20.35 20.27
C LEU A 130 2.71 -20.48 20.55
N LEU A 131 1.85 -20.07 19.61
CA LEU A 131 0.40 -20.21 19.75
C LEU A 131 -0.02 -21.68 19.78
N VAL A 132 0.54 -22.51 18.91
CA VAL A 132 0.31 -23.95 18.89
C VAL A 132 0.76 -24.60 20.21
N GLU A 133 2.00 -24.34 20.65
CA GLU A 133 2.54 -24.87 21.91
C GLU A 133 1.71 -24.42 23.13
N TRP A 134 1.27 -23.17 23.13
CA TRP A 134 0.42 -22.67 24.21
C TRP A 134 -0.94 -23.42 24.24
N ARG A 135 -1.56 -23.62 23.05
CA ARG A 135 -2.80 -24.38 22.97
C ARG A 135 -2.62 -25.83 23.43
N ASP A 136 -1.53 -26.45 23.08
CA ASP A 136 -1.24 -27.82 23.52
C ASP A 136 -1.10 -27.92 25.07
N ARG A 137 -0.43 -26.94 25.69
CA ARG A 137 -0.34 -26.85 27.15
C ARG A 137 -1.72 -26.66 27.80
N GLU A 138 -2.56 -25.81 27.23
CA GLU A 138 -3.92 -25.58 27.70
C GLU A 138 -4.80 -26.86 27.53
N ASN A 139 -4.65 -27.56 26.41
CA ASN A 139 -5.35 -28.79 26.11
C ASN A 139 -5.02 -29.92 27.14
N GLN A 140 -3.81 -29.94 27.70
CA GLN A 140 -3.44 -30.91 28.73
C GLN A 140 -4.27 -30.78 30.02
N LYS A 141 -4.80 -29.57 30.27
CA LYS A 141 -5.66 -29.26 31.43
C LYS A 141 -7.14 -29.62 31.21
N GLN A 142 -7.52 -29.94 29.95
CA GLN A 142 -8.91 -30.19 29.54
C GLN A 142 -9.17 -31.67 29.26
N ARG A 143 -10.46 -32.09 29.37
CA ARG A 143 -10.88 -33.41 28.94
C ARG A 143 -10.65 -33.60 27.45
N LYS A 144 -10.38 -34.79 26.99
CA LYS A 144 -10.07 -35.09 25.58
C LYS A 144 -11.16 -34.61 24.62
N GLU A 145 -12.41 -34.67 25.06
CA GLU A 145 -13.62 -34.34 24.29
C GLU A 145 -13.78 -32.82 24.08
N ASP A 146 -13.25 -32.01 25.00
CA ASP A 146 -13.39 -30.56 25.04
C ASP A 146 -12.16 -29.83 24.47
N ARG A 147 -11.19 -30.57 23.93
CA ARG A 147 -9.96 -30.02 23.40
C ARG A 147 -10.19 -29.24 22.11
N VAL A 148 -9.43 -28.18 21.96
CA VAL A 148 -9.37 -27.36 20.74
C VAL A 148 -7.92 -27.32 20.28
N PHE A 149 -7.64 -27.91 19.16
CA PHE A 149 -6.29 -27.98 18.57
C PHE A 149 -5.96 -26.72 17.81
N ALA A 150 -4.69 -26.39 17.76
CA ALA A 150 -4.14 -25.35 16.90
C ALA A 150 -3.05 -25.98 16.03
N GLU A 151 -3.03 -25.67 14.75
CA GLU A 151 -2.06 -26.18 13.80
C GLU A 151 -1.63 -25.08 12.85
N LEU A 152 -0.34 -25.00 12.55
CA LEU A 152 0.16 -24.11 11.51
C LEU A 152 -0.31 -24.67 10.16
N ARG A 153 -1.10 -23.88 9.42
CA ARG A 153 -1.73 -24.32 8.18
C ARG A 153 -0.72 -24.51 7.05
N ASP A 154 0.11 -23.51 6.84
CA ASP A 154 1.12 -23.49 5.80
C ASP A 154 2.38 -22.79 6.32
N GLU A 155 3.52 -23.07 5.70
CA GLU A 155 4.74 -22.32 5.97
C GLU A 155 4.56 -20.86 5.54
N PRO A 156 4.90 -19.88 6.40
CA PRO A 156 4.78 -18.49 6.05
C PRO A 156 5.69 -18.12 4.88
N ILE A 157 5.15 -17.32 3.97
CA ILE A 157 5.86 -16.81 2.79
C ILE A 157 5.77 -15.29 2.84
N TYR A 158 6.91 -14.64 2.66
CA TYR A 158 6.94 -13.19 2.62
C TYR A 158 6.65 -12.63 1.22
N SER A 159 6.08 -11.45 1.19
CA SER A 159 5.91 -10.65 -0.02
C SER A 159 6.32 -9.21 0.24
N GLN A 160 6.86 -8.54 -0.79
CA GLN A 160 7.17 -7.13 -0.66
C GLN A 160 5.88 -6.30 -0.63
N THR A 161 5.69 -5.53 0.44
CA THR A 161 4.51 -4.67 0.64
C THR A 161 4.83 -3.22 0.27
N TRP A 162 6.04 -2.76 0.57
CA TRP A 162 6.48 -1.40 0.30
C TRP A 162 7.93 -1.38 -0.25
N PRO A 163 8.29 -0.49 -1.18
CA PRO A 163 7.40 0.38 -1.96
C PRO A 163 6.51 -0.42 -2.92
N PRO A 164 5.39 0.16 -3.39
CA PRO A 164 4.54 -0.49 -4.38
C PRO A 164 5.33 -0.89 -5.63
N ARG A 165 4.85 -1.89 -6.34
CA ARG A 165 5.50 -2.40 -7.56
C ARG A 165 5.82 -1.26 -8.53
N LEU A 166 7.00 -1.27 -9.14
CA LEU A 166 7.48 -0.24 -10.05
C LEU A 166 6.45 0.26 -11.09
N PRO A 167 5.64 -0.60 -11.74
CA PRO A 167 4.64 -0.12 -12.69
C PRO A 167 3.55 0.74 -12.04
N ILE A 168 3.20 0.48 -10.78
CA ILE A 168 2.22 1.28 -10.05
C ILE A 168 2.79 2.68 -9.76
N MET A 169 4.05 2.75 -9.32
CA MET A 169 4.73 4.02 -9.08
C MET A 169 4.93 4.83 -10.37
N ALA A 170 5.26 4.15 -11.46
CA ALA A 170 5.37 4.79 -12.78
C ALA A 170 4.03 5.34 -13.25
N ALA A 171 2.94 4.59 -13.11
CA ALA A 171 1.60 5.04 -13.46
C ALA A 171 1.15 6.24 -12.59
N ALA A 172 1.39 6.20 -11.28
CA ALA A 172 1.10 7.32 -10.38
C ALA A 172 1.89 8.58 -10.77
N GLY A 173 3.18 8.43 -11.07
CA GLY A 173 4.04 9.51 -11.56
C GLY A 173 3.55 10.10 -12.89
N ALA A 174 3.10 9.25 -13.81
CA ALA A 174 2.55 9.69 -15.10
C ALA A 174 1.23 10.47 -14.94
N ILE A 175 0.32 9.99 -14.09
CA ILE A 175 -0.94 10.69 -13.79
C ILE A 175 -0.67 12.05 -13.15
N LEU A 176 0.21 12.10 -12.15
CA LEU A 176 0.61 13.37 -11.51
C LEU A 176 1.25 14.33 -12.53
N GLY A 177 2.10 13.80 -13.40
CA GLY A 177 2.73 14.57 -14.47
C GLY A 177 1.72 15.16 -15.45
N LEU A 178 0.69 14.41 -15.82
CA LEU A 178 -0.41 14.90 -16.65
C LEU A 178 -1.15 16.07 -15.98
N ILE A 179 -1.48 15.94 -14.70
CA ILE A 179 -2.16 16.99 -13.93
C ILE A 179 -1.30 18.26 -13.91
N ILE A 180 -0.02 18.13 -13.57
CA ILE A 180 0.93 19.27 -13.55
C ILE A 180 1.07 19.89 -14.94
N ALA A 181 1.20 19.05 -15.97
CA ALA A 181 1.31 19.52 -17.36
C ALA A 181 0.08 20.33 -17.79
N PHE A 182 -1.12 19.88 -17.48
CA PHE A 182 -2.35 20.63 -17.76
C PHE A 182 -2.35 21.99 -17.06
N VAL A 183 -2.01 22.02 -15.78
CA VAL A 183 -1.93 23.27 -15.02
C VAL A 183 -0.93 24.24 -15.69
N ILE A 184 0.26 23.75 -16.05
CA ILE A 184 1.29 24.58 -16.72
C ILE A 184 0.79 25.08 -18.07
N VAL A 185 0.23 24.20 -18.91
CA VAL A 185 -0.24 24.57 -20.25
C VAL A 185 -1.36 25.60 -20.16
N PHE A 186 -2.34 25.42 -19.28
CA PHE A 186 -3.43 26.39 -19.10
C PHE A 186 -2.94 27.72 -18.51
N PHE A 187 -2.01 27.68 -17.56
CA PHE A 187 -1.41 28.87 -16.99
C PHE A 187 -0.65 29.68 -18.03
N LEU A 188 0.14 29.02 -18.88
CA LEU A 188 0.86 29.67 -19.96
C LEU A 188 -0.09 30.28 -21.03
N GLU A 189 -1.18 29.58 -21.33
CA GLU A 189 -2.18 30.10 -22.27
C GLU A 189 -2.92 31.30 -21.68
N TRP A 190 -3.27 31.21 -20.37
CA TRP A 190 -3.88 32.34 -19.66
C TRP A 190 -2.95 33.57 -19.63
N ALA A 191 -1.66 33.37 -19.38
CA ALA A 191 -0.67 34.46 -19.38
C ALA A 191 -0.45 35.06 -20.77
N GLU A 192 -0.56 34.24 -21.85
CA GLU A 192 -0.45 34.71 -23.23
C GLU A 192 -1.75 35.33 -23.79
N SER A 193 -2.91 34.98 -23.21
CA SER A 193 -4.21 35.47 -23.67
C SER A 193 -4.41 36.98 -23.54
N GLY A 194 -3.58 37.65 -22.74
CA GLY A 194 -3.58 39.14 -22.64
C GLY A 194 -2.74 39.85 -23.66
N VAL A 195 -2.05 39.15 -24.57
CA VAL A 195 -1.17 39.78 -25.60
C VAL A 195 -1.83 39.67 -26.98
N VAL A 196 -2.27 40.79 -27.51
CA VAL A 196 -2.81 40.91 -28.85
C VAL A 196 -1.65 40.74 -29.84
N ARG A 197 -1.65 39.67 -30.65
CA ARG A 197 -0.56 39.35 -31.59
C ARG A 197 -1.00 39.31 -33.06
N THR A 198 -2.29 39.22 -33.29
CA THR A 198 -2.82 39.13 -34.66
C THR A 198 -3.85 40.23 -34.94
N PRO A 199 -4.02 40.65 -36.21
CA PRO A 199 -5.09 41.59 -36.62
C PRO A 199 -6.49 41.08 -36.17
N ASP A 200 -6.72 39.77 -36.24
CA ASP A 200 -7.98 39.13 -35.84
C ASP A 200 -8.25 39.28 -34.32
N ASP A 201 -7.18 39.27 -33.47
CA ASP A 201 -7.30 39.52 -32.04
C ASP A 201 -7.76 40.97 -31.76
N VAL A 202 -7.27 41.94 -32.56
CA VAL A 202 -7.67 43.35 -32.44
C VAL A 202 -9.16 43.52 -32.80
N GLU A 203 -9.60 42.89 -33.89
CA GLU A 203 -11.01 42.95 -34.31
C GLU A 203 -11.94 42.33 -33.26
N GLN A 204 -11.52 41.22 -32.66
CA GLN A 204 -12.32 40.49 -31.69
C GLN A 204 -12.39 41.20 -30.31
N TRP A 205 -11.34 41.92 -29.92
CA TRP A 205 -11.28 42.63 -28.64
C TRP A 205 -11.84 44.02 -28.67
N LEU A 206 -11.65 44.74 -29.79
CA LEU A 206 -12.07 46.12 -29.92
C LEU A 206 -13.36 46.29 -30.75
N GLY A 207 -13.80 45.25 -31.44
CA GLY A 207 -14.97 45.32 -32.33
C GLY A 207 -14.76 46.23 -33.52
N LEU A 208 -13.50 46.52 -33.89
CA LEU A 208 -13.14 47.43 -34.97
C LEU A 208 -12.42 46.64 -36.09
N THR A 209 -12.82 46.86 -37.35
CA THR A 209 -12.18 46.21 -38.49
C THR A 209 -10.77 46.75 -38.73
N VAL A 210 -9.78 45.87 -38.81
CA VAL A 210 -8.37 46.26 -39.07
C VAL A 210 -8.22 46.60 -40.53
N LEU A 211 -7.95 47.89 -40.84
CA LEU A 211 -7.82 48.40 -42.22
C LEU A 211 -6.45 48.15 -42.85
N GLY A 212 -5.46 47.73 -42.08
CA GLY A 212 -4.14 47.39 -42.58
C GLY A 212 -3.10 47.14 -41.49
N THR A 213 -2.04 46.38 -41.82
CA THR A 213 -0.89 46.10 -40.95
C THR A 213 0.37 46.77 -41.49
N VAL A 214 1.14 47.42 -40.63
CA VAL A 214 2.46 47.95 -40.99
C VAL A 214 3.50 46.85 -40.74
N PRO A 215 4.27 46.44 -41.75
CA PRO A 215 5.33 45.44 -41.55
C PRO A 215 6.44 46.01 -40.66
N PRO A 216 7.09 45.16 -39.84
CA PRO A 216 8.23 45.62 -39.05
C PRO A 216 9.35 46.11 -39.99
N THR A 217 9.88 47.27 -39.68
CA THR A 217 11.12 47.77 -40.31
C THR A 217 12.30 47.00 -39.71
N GLU A 218 13.11 46.35 -40.59
CA GLU A 218 14.38 45.73 -40.23
C GLU A 218 15.36 46.75 -39.63
#